data_5d8ee30ad0760a573f3efbaa40d0653e
#
_entry.id   5d8ee30ad0760a573f3efbaa40d0653e
#
_cell.length_a   1.000
_cell.length_b   1.000
_cell.length_c   1.000
_cell.angle_alpha   90.00
_cell.angle_beta   90.00
_cell.angle_gamma   90.00
#
_symmetry.space_group_name_H-M   'P 1'
#
loop_
_entity.id
_entity.type
_entity.pdbx_description
1 polymer ?
#
loop_
_entity_poly.entity_id
_entity_poly.type
_entity_poly.pdbx_seq_one_letter_code
_entity_poly.pdbx_strand_id
1 'polypeptide(L)'
;MPSGKQNYFKQAFKFLIPAAVPFFALACATIVSPTGGPKDITPPKMVSSEPKDLSTNFKGNKLILTFDEYVQLKTPEKFLLISPPLSKLPDIKLKGHSVIVKLEDSLRSNTTYNFYFGEAIVDLTENNPIPNFNFAFSTGPDIDSLSLSGTVTDAFTRAPAKGVFVELYKDFTDSIPKKQIPTYVSRTSDKGNFHFSNLASGKYRAIALLDGDNDYIYNLPTESIGFSSDSVQPYYNAINLSDTVAVKKTDLKTQNLVSIVMFQEPDSIQRIVKSAIVAKNRLSIIFRYPTKSPGFRPLNIPDSLPWAVLEWNHTNDTLNAWLLNKPDTLKLQVMQHGIVSDTIIIGTAMKVTGKAPKIAREIPLDYTTSLSNRMLGYNNPLMLTFSDPVKKYDLKAIVTRSIAVKDTSFIKPEMHFTDSIHRHLLITFNWNATDKYDIYIPRAAFTDIYDNKCDSTHIPFQMKSVEEYSKLAVIINRKDDSYPVIIQLLNEKGTVLAQRTITNEKRVDFGLLAPGKYGLKAIFDRNANGRWDTGVFLKKIQPEKVLVHPKMFDLKANWEEEETWDL
;
A
#
# COMPACT_ATOMS: atom_id res chain seq x y z
N MET A 1 72.46 -0.46 -86.15
CA MET A 1 71.97 -1.43 -85.24
C MET A 1 71.32 -0.74 -84.09
N PRO A 2 70.17 -1.22 -83.64
CA PRO A 2 69.04 -0.38 -83.25
C PRO A 2 68.76 -0.45 -81.79
N SER A 3 68.12 0.60 -81.34
CA SER A 3 66.74 0.75 -80.89
C SER A 3 66.38 -0.09 -79.66
N GLY A 4 66.07 0.55 -78.61
CA GLY A 4 65.52 -0.09 -77.43
C GLY A 4 65.29 0.83 -76.21
N LYS A 5 64.75 2.06 -76.40
CA LYS A 5 64.48 2.96 -75.26
C LYS A 5 63.14 3.69 -75.33
N GLN A 6 62.11 3.10 -75.92
CA GLN A 6 60.83 3.81 -76.04
C GLN A 6 59.60 3.10 -75.33
N ASN A 7 59.77 1.98 -74.67
CA ASN A 7 58.69 1.25 -74.12
C ASN A 7 58.47 1.31 -72.58
N TYR A 8 59.41 1.92 -71.84
CA TYR A 8 59.25 1.98 -70.35
C TYR A 8 58.38 3.15 -69.85
N PHE A 9 58.24 4.21 -70.65
CA PHE A 9 57.47 5.38 -70.22
C PHE A 9 55.94 5.21 -70.39
N LYS A 10 55.51 4.34 -71.30
CA LYS A 10 54.07 4.07 -71.50
C LYS A 10 53.54 3.07 -70.53
N GLN A 11 54.33 2.25 -69.88
CA GLN A 11 53.90 1.33 -68.84
C GLN A 11 53.76 1.97 -67.47
N ALA A 12 54.63 2.97 -67.15
CA ALA A 12 54.57 3.70 -65.87
C ALA A 12 53.29 4.57 -65.75
N PHE A 13 52.77 5.06 -66.92
CA PHE A 13 51.58 5.92 -66.90
C PHE A 13 50.25 5.11 -66.83
N LYS A 14 50.29 3.82 -67.19
CA LYS A 14 49.15 2.95 -67.07
C LYS A 14 48.93 2.41 -65.65
N PHE A 15 49.87 2.40 -64.78
CA PHE A 15 49.76 1.97 -63.35
C PHE A 15 49.48 3.09 -62.37
N LEU A 16 49.63 4.37 -62.77
CA LEU A 16 49.42 5.53 -61.89
C LEU A 16 47.95 5.98 -61.84
N ILE A 17 47.13 5.67 -62.84
CA ILE A 17 45.75 6.07 -62.91
C ILE A 17 44.84 5.14 -62.04
N PRO A 18 45.02 3.81 -62.00
CA PRO A 18 44.16 2.97 -61.12
C PRO A 18 44.52 3.05 -59.62
N ALA A 19 45.68 3.59 -59.20
CA ALA A 19 46.09 3.75 -57.83
C ALA A 19 45.55 5.05 -57.18
N ALA A 20 45.14 6.04 -57.99
CA ALA A 20 44.54 7.28 -57.47
C ALA A 20 43.04 7.21 -57.26
N VAL A 21 42.34 6.29 -57.88
CA VAL A 21 40.89 6.13 -57.77
C VAL A 21 40.41 5.54 -56.43
N PRO A 22 41.11 4.59 -55.77
CA PRO A 22 40.69 4.12 -54.47
C PRO A 22 40.96 5.11 -53.31
N PHE A 23 41.79 6.13 -53.51
CA PHE A 23 42.07 7.12 -52.45
C PHE A 23 40.97 8.20 -52.31
N PHE A 24 40.13 8.38 -53.35
CA PHE A 24 38.96 9.27 -53.30
C PHE A 24 37.70 8.59 -52.76
N ALA A 25 37.68 7.26 -52.68
CA ALA A 25 36.50 6.51 -52.20
C ALA A 25 36.50 6.27 -50.67
N LEU A 26 37.51 6.70 -49.91
CA LEU A 26 37.62 6.58 -48.46
C LEU A 26 37.26 7.85 -47.69
N ALA A 27 36.82 8.90 -48.37
CA ALA A 27 36.15 10.03 -47.72
C ALA A 27 34.66 9.66 -47.46
N CYS A 28 34.42 8.66 -46.66
CA CYS A 28 33.11 8.51 -46.01
C CYS A 28 32.92 9.74 -45.11
N ALA A 29 32.14 10.69 -45.60
CA ALA A 29 31.53 11.67 -44.72
C ALA A 29 30.75 10.90 -43.66
N THR A 30 31.24 10.79 -42.44
CA THR A 30 30.48 10.39 -41.30
C THR A 30 29.37 11.42 -41.18
N ILE A 31 28.14 11.01 -41.51
CA ILE A 31 26.92 11.77 -41.19
C ILE A 31 26.86 11.80 -39.67
N VAL A 32 27.48 12.82 -39.06
CA VAL A 32 27.25 13.13 -37.67
C VAL A 32 25.81 13.67 -37.64
N SER A 33 24.89 12.91 -37.08
CA SER A 33 23.57 13.44 -36.77
C SER A 33 23.79 14.76 -36.02
N PRO A 34 23.11 15.86 -36.42
CA PRO A 34 23.24 17.10 -35.69
C PRO A 34 22.92 16.82 -34.22
N THR A 35 23.88 17.06 -33.35
CA THR A 35 23.62 17.09 -31.91
C THR A 35 22.63 18.21 -31.72
N GLY A 36 21.39 17.86 -31.43
CA GLY A 36 20.34 18.83 -31.10
C GLY A 36 20.87 19.81 -30.06
N GLY A 37 20.34 21.02 -30.05
CA GLY A 37 20.62 21.99 -28.99
C GLY A 37 20.29 21.44 -27.59
N PRO A 38 20.64 22.14 -26.52
CA PRO A 38 20.26 21.75 -25.18
C PRO A 38 18.73 21.54 -25.15
N LYS A 39 18.28 20.45 -24.48
CA LYS A 39 16.88 20.13 -24.33
C LYS A 39 16.17 21.31 -23.67
N ASP A 40 15.04 21.76 -24.24
CA ASP A 40 14.21 22.77 -23.59
C ASP A 40 13.60 22.19 -22.30
N ILE A 41 13.68 22.96 -21.23
CA ILE A 41 13.11 22.65 -19.92
C ILE A 41 12.09 23.71 -19.48
N THR A 42 11.76 24.65 -20.37
CA THR A 42 10.85 25.77 -20.07
C THR A 42 9.40 25.32 -20.28
N PRO A 43 8.51 25.43 -19.30
CA PRO A 43 7.09 25.14 -19.52
C PRO A 43 6.41 26.22 -20.35
N PRO A 44 5.31 25.90 -21.06
CA PRO A 44 4.50 26.85 -21.78
C PRO A 44 3.96 27.97 -20.87
N LYS A 45 3.78 29.17 -21.41
CA LYS A 45 3.21 30.32 -20.69
C LYS A 45 1.89 30.75 -21.34
N MET A 46 0.84 30.99 -20.55
CA MET A 46 -0.39 31.55 -21.04
C MET A 46 -0.15 32.99 -21.47
N VAL A 47 -0.40 33.30 -22.74
CA VAL A 47 -0.26 34.66 -23.32
C VAL A 47 -1.58 35.41 -23.37
N SER A 48 -2.70 34.71 -23.51
CA SER A 48 -4.03 35.31 -23.47
C SER A 48 -5.10 34.31 -23.10
N SER A 49 -6.25 34.81 -22.63
CA SER A 49 -7.42 33.97 -22.35
C SER A 49 -8.72 34.73 -22.68
N GLU A 50 -9.77 33.99 -23.03
CA GLU A 50 -11.12 34.47 -23.22
C GLU A 50 -12.11 33.58 -22.46
N PRO A 51 -12.76 34.07 -21.39
CA PRO A 51 -12.60 35.44 -20.81
C PRO A 51 -11.18 35.62 -20.24
N LYS A 52 -10.84 36.86 -19.87
CA LYS A 52 -9.59 37.14 -19.13
C LYS A 52 -9.61 36.42 -17.80
N ASP A 53 -8.43 35.96 -17.36
CA ASP A 53 -8.29 35.41 -16.01
C ASP A 53 -8.76 36.43 -14.96
N LEU A 54 -9.44 35.92 -13.91
CA LEU A 54 -10.09 36.73 -12.87
C LEU A 54 -11.13 37.71 -13.38
N SER A 55 -11.74 37.47 -14.55
CA SER A 55 -12.84 38.30 -15.06
C SER A 55 -14.14 38.09 -14.29
N THR A 56 -14.98 39.11 -14.28
CA THR A 56 -16.31 39.12 -13.63
C THR A 56 -17.43 39.12 -14.65
N ASN A 57 -18.67 38.86 -14.21
CA ASN A 57 -19.89 38.89 -15.03
C ASN A 57 -19.82 37.97 -16.27
N PHE A 58 -19.13 36.84 -16.16
CA PHE A 58 -19.06 35.88 -17.24
C PHE A 58 -20.43 35.24 -17.53
N LYS A 59 -20.86 35.31 -18.79
CA LYS A 59 -22.15 34.77 -19.28
C LYS A 59 -21.96 33.75 -20.40
N GLY A 60 -20.70 33.45 -20.76
CA GLY A 60 -20.38 32.49 -21.82
C GLY A 60 -20.45 31.05 -21.37
N ASN A 61 -20.25 30.14 -22.30
CA ASN A 61 -20.12 28.71 -22.05
C ASN A 61 -18.80 28.14 -22.59
N LYS A 62 -17.82 29.00 -22.86
CA LYS A 62 -16.56 28.60 -23.47
C LYS A 62 -15.40 29.40 -22.89
N LEU A 63 -14.32 28.68 -22.58
CA LEU A 63 -13.04 29.25 -22.19
C LEU A 63 -12.02 28.94 -23.30
N ILE A 64 -11.18 29.91 -23.64
CA ILE A 64 -10.06 29.73 -24.57
C ILE A 64 -8.81 30.21 -23.85
N LEU A 65 -7.85 29.28 -23.65
CA LEU A 65 -6.56 29.56 -23.01
C LEU A 65 -5.49 29.41 -24.07
N THR A 66 -4.78 30.49 -24.42
CA THR A 66 -3.77 30.52 -25.49
C THR A 66 -2.36 30.64 -24.90
N PHE A 67 -1.45 29.83 -25.38
CA PHE A 67 -0.09 29.73 -24.90
C PHE A 67 0.91 30.24 -25.96
N ASP A 68 2.14 30.51 -25.54
CA ASP A 68 3.24 30.98 -26.39
C ASP A 68 3.76 29.91 -27.35
N GLU A 69 3.49 28.63 -27.04
CA GLU A 69 3.90 27.48 -27.84
C GLU A 69 2.79 26.45 -28.00
N TYR A 70 3.03 25.39 -28.80
CA TYR A 70 2.09 24.27 -28.93
C TYR A 70 2.02 23.46 -27.64
N VAL A 71 0.81 23.23 -27.17
CA VAL A 71 0.54 22.49 -25.94
C VAL A 71 -0.24 21.19 -26.22
N GLN A 72 -0.07 20.23 -25.31
CA GLN A 72 -0.90 19.04 -25.26
C GLN A 72 -1.45 18.84 -23.84
N LEU A 73 -2.50 18.01 -23.74
CA LEU A 73 -3.14 17.68 -22.47
C LEU A 73 -2.78 16.24 -22.10
N LYS A 74 -2.16 16.07 -20.94
CA LYS A 74 -1.90 14.76 -20.34
C LYS A 74 -2.98 14.41 -19.34
N THR A 75 -3.74 13.36 -19.60
CA THR A 75 -4.74 12.81 -18.68
C THR A 75 -5.57 13.92 -17.99
N PRO A 76 -6.24 14.80 -18.75
CA PRO A 76 -6.98 15.93 -18.16
C PRO A 76 -8.06 15.48 -17.19
N GLU A 77 -8.67 14.33 -17.40
CA GLU A 77 -9.66 13.70 -16.51
C GLU A 77 -9.09 13.39 -15.11
N LYS A 78 -7.77 13.20 -15.01
CA LYS A 78 -7.08 12.96 -13.74
C LYS A 78 -6.67 14.25 -13.04
N PHE A 79 -6.29 15.27 -13.79
CA PHE A 79 -5.70 16.48 -13.22
C PHE A 79 -6.70 17.64 -13.11
N LEU A 80 -7.63 17.77 -14.07
CA LEU A 80 -8.58 18.89 -14.04
C LEU A 80 -9.53 18.76 -12.85
N LEU A 81 -9.50 19.78 -12.02
CA LEU A 81 -10.42 19.93 -10.91
C LEU A 81 -11.16 21.27 -11.06
N ILE A 82 -12.48 21.24 -11.05
CA ILE A 82 -13.33 22.41 -11.17
C ILE A 82 -14.03 22.66 -9.84
N SER A 83 -13.88 23.85 -9.30
CA SER A 83 -14.47 24.25 -8.03
C SER A 83 -15.22 25.59 -8.16
N PRO A 84 -16.51 25.64 -7.88
CA PRO A 84 -17.45 24.56 -7.57
C PRO A 84 -17.51 23.45 -8.64
N PRO A 85 -17.78 22.19 -8.26
CA PRO A 85 -17.91 21.11 -9.23
C PRO A 85 -19.11 21.30 -10.14
N LEU A 86 -18.98 20.89 -11.39
CA LEU A 86 -20.04 20.88 -12.39
C LEU A 86 -20.75 19.53 -12.38
N SER A 87 -22.03 19.48 -12.72
CA SER A 87 -22.77 18.23 -12.85
C SER A 87 -22.41 17.47 -14.13
N LYS A 88 -21.83 18.15 -15.13
CA LYS A 88 -21.29 17.55 -16.36
C LYS A 88 -19.86 18.02 -16.57
N LEU A 89 -18.98 17.10 -16.90
CA LEU A 89 -17.62 17.44 -17.26
C LEU A 89 -17.60 18.26 -18.57
N PRO A 90 -16.72 19.28 -18.67
CA PRO A 90 -16.59 20.08 -19.88
C PRO A 90 -15.96 19.28 -21.03
N ASP A 91 -16.31 19.62 -22.26
CA ASP A 91 -15.61 19.14 -23.45
C ASP A 91 -14.33 19.96 -23.67
N ILE A 92 -13.17 19.32 -23.66
CA ILE A 92 -11.86 19.97 -23.76
C ILE A 92 -11.21 19.59 -25.08
N LYS A 93 -10.83 20.59 -25.87
CA LYS A 93 -10.19 20.43 -27.19
C LYS A 93 -8.94 21.26 -27.31
N LEU A 94 -7.97 20.74 -28.04
CA LEU A 94 -6.78 21.47 -28.45
C LEU A 94 -6.99 22.06 -29.84
N LYS A 95 -6.59 23.32 -30.03
CA LYS A 95 -6.56 23.99 -31.34
C LYS A 95 -5.33 24.88 -31.45
N GLY A 96 -4.29 24.40 -32.14
CA GLY A 96 -3.02 25.08 -32.26
C GLY A 96 -2.38 25.30 -30.88
N HIS A 97 -2.15 26.56 -30.52
CA HIS A 97 -1.59 26.97 -29.22
C HIS A 97 -2.67 27.10 -28.12
N SER A 98 -3.91 26.68 -28.36
CA SER A 98 -4.99 26.97 -27.44
C SER A 98 -5.66 25.72 -26.91
N VAL A 99 -5.96 25.73 -25.61
CA VAL A 99 -6.88 24.83 -24.93
C VAL A 99 -8.26 25.47 -24.93
N ILE A 100 -9.25 24.78 -25.47
CA ILE A 100 -10.63 25.21 -25.53
C ILE A 100 -11.44 24.34 -24.58
N VAL A 101 -12.06 24.96 -23.57
CA VAL A 101 -12.95 24.30 -22.60
C VAL A 101 -14.37 24.72 -22.87
N LYS A 102 -15.23 23.80 -23.32
CA LYS A 102 -16.66 24.07 -23.55
C LYS A 102 -17.46 23.53 -22.38
N LEU A 103 -18.16 24.40 -21.70
CA LEU A 103 -19.00 24.07 -20.56
C LEU A 103 -20.33 23.52 -21.06
N GLU A 104 -20.69 22.33 -20.60
CA GLU A 104 -21.94 21.63 -20.94
C GLU A 104 -23.04 21.87 -19.88
N ASP A 105 -22.66 22.52 -18.78
CA ASP A 105 -23.53 22.77 -17.62
C ASP A 105 -23.86 24.24 -17.45
N SER A 106 -24.99 24.54 -16.78
CA SER A 106 -25.37 25.87 -16.40
C SER A 106 -24.59 26.31 -15.15
N LEU A 107 -23.88 27.42 -15.25
CA LEU A 107 -23.14 27.99 -14.13
C LEU A 107 -24.06 28.61 -13.08
N ARG A 108 -23.73 28.48 -11.81
CA ARG A 108 -24.42 29.13 -10.69
C ARG A 108 -24.19 30.64 -10.80
N SER A 109 -25.21 31.44 -10.48
CA SER A 109 -25.08 32.91 -10.45
C SER A 109 -24.23 33.37 -9.25
N ASN A 110 -23.60 34.54 -9.39
CA ASN A 110 -22.77 35.16 -8.34
C ASN A 110 -21.77 34.19 -7.71
N THR A 111 -21.02 33.46 -8.56
CA THR A 111 -20.13 32.39 -8.10
C THR A 111 -18.80 32.49 -8.82
N THR A 112 -17.71 32.41 -8.07
CA THR A 112 -16.35 32.30 -8.60
C THR A 112 -16.00 30.83 -8.88
N TYR A 113 -15.62 30.53 -10.12
CA TYR A 113 -15.20 29.23 -10.56
C TYR A 113 -13.69 29.17 -10.74
N ASN A 114 -13.05 28.11 -10.21
CA ASN A 114 -11.65 27.80 -10.41
C ASN A 114 -11.53 26.55 -11.27
N PHE A 115 -10.68 26.61 -12.29
CA PHE A 115 -10.29 25.51 -13.15
C PHE A 115 -8.83 25.18 -12.85
N TYR A 116 -8.59 24.22 -12.00
CA TYR A 116 -7.26 23.78 -11.65
C TYR A 116 -6.83 22.64 -12.56
N PHE A 117 -5.89 22.92 -13.48
CA PHE A 117 -5.36 21.95 -14.44
C PHE A 117 -4.18 21.16 -13.88
N GLY A 118 -3.59 21.57 -12.75
CA GLY A 118 -2.41 20.94 -12.18
C GLY A 118 -1.24 20.96 -13.14
N GLU A 119 -0.78 19.78 -13.54
CA GLU A 119 0.30 19.56 -14.51
C GLU A 119 -0.23 18.97 -15.83
N ALA A 120 -1.52 19.07 -16.11
CA ALA A 120 -2.12 18.49 -17.31
C ALA A 120 -1.69 19.19 -18.59
N ILE A 121 -1.37 20.50 -18.54
CA ILE A 121 -0.95 21.26 -19.72
C ILE A 121 0.56 21.21 -19.80
N VAL A 122 1.07 20.64 -20.90
CA VAL A 122 2.52 20.47 -21.15
C VAL A 122 2.83 20.96 -22.56
N ASP A 123 4.09 21.31 -22.84
CA ASP A 123 4.54 21.54 -24.21
C ASP A 123 4.43 20.28 -25.07
N LEU A 124 4.38 20.45 -26.39
CA LEU A 124 4.20 19.35 -27.32
C LEU A 124 5.47 18.52 -27.48
N THR A 125 6.66 19.10 -27.34
CA THR A 125 7.93 18.51 -27.75
C THR A 125 8.58 17.75 -26.59
N GLU A 126 8.85 18.40 -25.47
CA GLU A 126 9.60 17.87 -24.32
C GLU A 126 8.71 17.39 -23.19
N ASN A 127 7.44 17.76 -23.19
CA ASN A 127 6.45 17.49 -22.16
C ASN A 127 6.73 18.18 -20.82
N ASN A 128 7.27 19.39 -20.85
CA ASN A 128 7.44 20.20 -19.65
C ASN A 128 6.08 20.70 -19.14
N PRO A 129 5.64 20.36 -17.94
CA PRO A 129 4.34 20.76 -17.43
C PRO A 129 4.34 22.19 -16.91
N ILE A 130 3.22 22.89 -17.10
CA ILE A 130 2.96 24.12 -16.35
C ILE A 130 2.64 23.71 -14.91
N PRO A 131 3.44 24.09 -13.90
CA PRO A 131 3.18 23.68 -12.53
C PRO A 131 1.97 24.41 -11.96
N ASN A 132 1.06 23.65 -11.34
CA ASN A 132 -0.09 24.18 -10.59
C ASN A 132 -0.96 25.21 -11.35
N PHE A 133 -1.15 24.99 -12.67
CA PHE A 133 -1.90 25.94 -13.49
C PHE A 133 -3.36 26.03 -13.02
N ASN A 134 -3.79 27.24 -12.69
CA ASN A 134 -5.14 27.57 -12.26
C ASN A 134 -5.68 28.74 -13.08
N PHE A 135 -6.96 28.68 -13.43
CA PHE A 135 -7.68 29.73 -14.15
C PHE A 135 -9.02 29.99 -13.44
N ALA A 136 -9.37 31.25 -13.22
CA ALA A 136 -10.57 31.59 -12.47
C ALA A 136 -11.39 32.71 -13.15
N PHE A 137 -12.71 32.66 -12.97
CA PHE A 137 -13.63 33.75 -13.34
C PHE A 137 -14.86 33.73 -12.43
N SER A 138 -15.61 34.82 -12.42
CA SER A 138 -16.88 34.93 -11.68
C SER A 138 -18.05 35.17 -12.61
N THR A 139 -19.19 34.56 -12.33
CA THR A 139 -20.47 34.83 -12.96
C THR A 139 -21.16 36.07 -12.37
N GLY A 140 -20.67 36.57 -11.22
CA GLY A 140 -21.11 37.78 -10.53
C GLY A 140 -20.17 38.95 -10.74
N PRO A 141 -20.47 40.10 -10.09
CA PRO A 141 -19.66 41.32 -10.20
C PRO A 141 -18.32 41.25 -9.49
N ASP A 142 -18.16 40.33 -8.55
CA ASP A 142 -16.99 40.22 -7.69
C ASP A 142 -16.29 38.87 -7.86
N ILE A 143 -14.97 38.83 -7.62
CA ILE A 143 -14.18 37.62 -7.44
C ILE A 143 -14.05 37.36 -5.95
N ASP A 144 -14.44 36.15 -5.52
CA ASP A 144 -14.16 35.70 -4.15
C ASP A 144 -12.65 35.60 -3.94
N SER A 145 -12.15 36.00 -2.76
CA SER A 145 -10.68 36.12 -2.52
C SER A 145 -10.16 35.36 -1.30
N LEU A 146 -11.05 34.65 -0.58
CA LEU A 146 -10.64 33.91 0.62
C LEU A 146 -10.04 32.56 0.26
N SER A 147 -9.21 32.03 1.17
CA SER A 147 -8.49 30.77 1.01
C SER A 147 -8.69 29.87 2.22
N LEU A 148 -8.49 28.58 2.03
CA LEU A 148 -8.46 27.58 3.10
C LEU A 148 -7.39 26.55 2.79
N SER A 149 -6.56 26.20 3.78
CA SER A 149 -5.52 25.19 3.63
C SER A 149 -5.55 24.20 4.77
N GLY A 150 -4.99 23.03 4.53
CA GLY A 150 -4.91 22.02 5.56
C GLY A 150 -4.19 20.76 5.10
N THR A 151 -4.31 19.72 5.93
CA THR A 151 -3.70 18.42 5.70
C THR A 151 -4.70 17.29 5.93
N VAL A 152 -4.56 16.23 5.17
CA VAL A 152 -5.31 14.98 5.35
C VAL A 152 -4.33 13.85 5.58
N THR A 153 -4.59 13.06 6.63
CA THR A 153 -3.77 11.89 6.99
C THR A 153 -4.66 10.68 7.23
N ASP A 154 -4.14 9.49 6.97
CA ASP A 154 -4.81 8.25 7.35
C ASP A 154 -4.84 8.09 8.88
N ALA A 155 -5.96 7.65 9.43
CA ALA A 155 -6.18 7.56 10.87
C ALA A 155 -5.27 6.55 11.57
N PHE A 156 -5.05 5.40 10.93
CA PHE A 156 -4.33 4.29 11.54
C PHE A 156 -2.83 4.32 11.25
N THR A 157 -2.45 4.62 10.01
CA THR A 157 -1.04 4.65 9.59
C THR A 157 -0.37 5.99 9.85
N ARG A 158 -1.16 7.08 10.00
CA ARG A 158 -0.73 8.48 10.06
C ARG A 158 0.01 8.96 8.79
N ALA A 159 -0.02 8.15 7.75
CA ALA A 159 0.56 8.51 6.45
C ALA A 159 -0.23 9.65 5.80
N PRO A 160 0.42 10.53 5.02
CA PRO A 160 -0.26 11.52 4.20
C PRO A 160 -1.26 10.86 3.24
N ALA A 161 -2.49 11.36 3.18
CA ALA A 161 -3.52 10.87 2.26
C ALA A 161 -3.42 11.61 0.92
N LYS A 162 -2.90 10.92 -0.11
CA LYS A 162 -2.67 11.45 -1.45
C LYS A 162 -3.90 11.33 -2.34
N GLY A 163 -4.18 12.37 -3.15
CA GLY A 163 -5.19 12.33 -4.22
C GLY A 163 -6.62 12.30 -3.73
N VAL A 164 -6.84 12.60 -2.46
CA VAL A 164 -8.13 12.64 -1.78
C VAL A 164 -8.85 13.93 -2.11
N PHE A 165 -10.14 13.87 -2.40
CA PHE A 165 -10.96 15.07 -2.49
C PHE A 165 -11.19 15.65 -1.11
N VAL A 166 -11.03 16.98 -1.00
CA VAL A 166 -11.48 17.74 0.15
C VAL A 166 -12.64 18.60 -0.30
N GLU A 167 -13.73 18.48 0.40
CA GLU A 167 -15.05 18.97 0.04
C GLU A 167 -15.55 19.94 1.08
N LEU A 168 -16.11 21.09 0.64
CA LEU A 168 -16.70 22.08 1.53
C LEU A 168 -18.20 22.16 1.28
N TYR A 169 -18.97 22.04 2.34
CA TYR A 169 -20.43 22.15 2.33
C TYR A 169 -20.89 23.35 3.14
N LYS A 170 -21.84 24.11 2.61
CA LYS A 170 -22.56 25.17 3.35
C LYS A 170 -23.69 24.60 4.19
N ASP A 171 -24.23 23.47 3.79
CA ASP A 171 -25.24 22.74 4.56
C ASP A 171 -24.56 21.84 5.59
N PHE A 172 -25.03 21.91 6.84
CA PHE A 172 -24.49 21.17 7.97
C PHE A 172 -25.28 19.87 8.29
N THR A 173 -26.23 19.50 7.42
CA THR A 173 -26.97 18.23 7.56
C THR A 173 -26.00 17.05 7.51
N ASP A 174 -26.10 16.12 8.48
CA ASP A 174 -25.11 15.05 8.64
C ASP A 174 -25.06 14.11 7.43
N SER A 175 -26.18 13.89 6.76
CA SER A 175 -26.26 13.03 5.58
C SER A 175 -25.91 13.71 4.26
N ILE A 176 -25.53 15.00 4.26
CA ILE A 176 -25.32 15.78 3.03
C ILE A 176 -24.26 15.16 2.10
N PRO A 177 -23.08 14.68 2.59
CA PRO A 177 -22.08 14.09 1.72
C PRO A 177 -22.49 12.76 1.07
N LYS A 178 -23.61 12.17 1.54
CA LYS A 178 -24.22 10.97 0.93
C LYS A 178 -25.29 11.29 -0.12
N LYS A 179 -25.62 12.56 -0.35
CA LYS A 179 -26.79 12.94 -1.14
C LYS A 179 -26.54 14.05 -2.15
N GLN A 180 -25.54 14.87 -1.91
CA GLN A 180 -25.30 16.07 -2.71
C GLN A 180 -23.82 16.30 -2.94
N ILE A 181 -23.49 16.80 -4.11
CA ILE A 181 -22.14 17.25 -4.43
C ILE A 181 -21.76 18.50 -3.60
N PRO A 182 -20.48 18.70 -3.27
CA PRO A 182 -20.00 19.79 -2.43
C PRO A 182 -20.23 21.18 -3.06
N THR A 183 -20.13 22.20 -2.20
CA THR A 183 -20.09 23.60 -2.66
C THR A 183 -18.76 23.92 -3.34
N TYR A 184 -17.65 23.47 -2.75
CA TYR A 184 -16.30 23.60 -3.31
C TYR A 184 -15.54 22.29 -3.13
N VAL A 185 -14.58 22.04 -4.01
CA VAL A 185 -13.73 20.84 -3.99
C VAL A 185 -12.27 21.21 -4.23
N SER A 186 -11.37 20.54 -3.52
CA SER A 186 -9.92 20.57 -3.73
C SER A 186 -9.40 19.13 -3.70
N ARG A 187 -8.12 18.93 -4.02
CA ARG A 187 -7.49 17.60 -3.97
C ARG A 187 -6.17 17.67 -3.22
N THR A 188 -5.89 16.64 -2.43
CA THR A 188 -4.64 16.56 -1.68
C THR A 188 -3.45 16.21 -2.58
N SER A 189 -2.32 16.85 -2.30
CA SER A 189 -1.01 16.54 -2.89
C SER A 189 -0.44 15.21 -2.37
N ASP A 190 0.73 14.81 -2.89
CA ASP A 190 1.48 13.64 -2.42
C ASP A 190 1.85 13.70 -0.93
N LYS A 191 1.90 14.90 -0.36
CA LYS A 191 2.16 15.14 1.07
C LYS A 191 0.89 15.27 1.90
N GLY A 192 -0.29 15.01 1.32
CA GLY A 192 -1.58 15.14 1.99
C GLY A 192 -2.05 16.58 2.20
N ASN A 193 -1.35 17.58 1.64
CA ASN A 193 -1.73 18.99 1.74
C ASN A 193 -2.81 19.32 0.73
N PHE A 194 -3.80 20.12 1.13
CA PHE A 194 -4.80 20.70 0.24
C PHE A 194 -4.87 22.23 0.37
N HIS A 195 -5.34 22.86 -0.69
CA HIS A 195 -5.53 24.30 -0.75
C HIS A 195 -6.78 24.64 -1.56
N PHE A 196 -7.57 25.57 -1.04
CA PHE A 196 -8.65 26.25 -1.75
C PHE A 196 -8.29 27.72 -1.95
N SER A 197 -8.58 28.24 -3.11
CA SER A 197 -8.53 29.65 -3.44
C SER A 197 -9.92 30.14 -3.88
N ASN A 198 -10.11 31.44 -3.88
CA ASN A 198 -11.32 32.11 -4.37
C ASN A 198 -12.61 31.59 -3.72
N LEU A 199 -12.58 31.42 -2.39
CA LEU A 199 -13.74 31.01 -1.60
C LEU A 199 -14.58 32.23 -1.20
N ALA A 200 -15.90 32.09 -1.26
CA ALA A 200 -16.83 33.06 -0.65
C ALA A 200 -16.73 33.00 0.89
N SER A 201 -17.04 34.13 1.53
CA SER A 201 -17.12 34.19 2.98
C SER A 201 -18.22 33.28 3.52
N GLY A 202 -18.00 32.73 4.72
CA GLY A 202 -18.96 31.87 5.40
C GLY A 202 -18.32 30.76 6.22
N LYS A 203 -19.18 29.97 6.86
CA LYS A 203 -18.81 28.76 7.57
C LYS A 203 -19.04 27.55 6.67
N TYR A 204 -18.11 26.61 6.70
CA TYR A 204 -18.20 25.38 5.91
C TYR A 204 -17.93 24.17 6.79
N ARG A 205 -18.52 23.06 6.42
CA ARG A 205 -18.14 21.72 6.88
C ARG A 205 -17.12 21.17 5.92
N ALA A 206 -15.96 20.75 6.43
CA ALA A 206 -14.91 20.15 5.61
C ALA A 206 -14.95 18.62 5.75
N ILE A 207 -15.02 17.96 4.61
CA ILE A 207 -15.01 16.49 4.46
C ILE A 207 -13.83 16.12 3.57
N ALA A 208 -13.11 15.07 3.91
CA ALA A 208 -12.15 14.41 3.03
C ALA A 208 -12.77 13.11 2.53
N LEU A 209 -12.73 12.85 1.23
CA LEU A 209 -13.32 11.67 0.60
C LEU A 209 -12.31 11.03 -0.36
N LEU A 210 -11.97 9.76 -0.12
CA LEU A 210 -11.32 8.93 -1.11
C LEU A 210 -12.41 8.27 -1.96
N ASP A 211 -12.84 9.01 -2.96
CA ASP A 211 -13.94 8.71 -3.85
C ASP A 211 -13.50 7.69 -4.92
N GLY A 212 -14.21 6.58 -5.00
CA GLY A 212 -13.87 5.45 -5.87
C GLY A 212 -14.37 5.61 -7.31
N ASP A 213 -15.47 6.32 -7.52
CA ASP A 213 -16.14 6.50 -8.83
C ASP A 213 -16.16 7.96 -9.33
N ASN A 214 -15.60 8.88 -8.54
CA ASN A 214 -15.46 10.31 -8.82
C ASN A 214 -16.81 11.04 -9.00
N ASP A 215 -17.80 10.67 -8.20
CA ASP A 215 -19.12 11.32 -8.20
C ASP A 215 -19.27 12.38 -7.11
N TYR A 216 -18.25 12.58 -6.25
CA TYR A 216 -18.24 13.47 -5.08
C TYR A 216 -19.29 13.11 -4.02
N ILE A 217 -19.70 11.86 -3.93
CA ILE A 217 -20.72 11.40 -2.99
C ILE A 217 -20.19 10.20 -2.21
N TYR A 218 -20.27 10.27 -0.89
CA TYR A 218 -19.91 9.15 -0.03
C TYR A 218 -20.99 8.07 -0.06
N ASN A 219 -20.89 7.10 -0.95
CA ASN A 219 -21.92 6.10 -1.25
C ASN A 219 -21.41 4.65 -1.28
N LEU A 220 -20.10 4.40 -1.48
CA LEU A 220 -19.53 3.07 -1.58
C LEU A 220 -18.89 2.61 -0.26
N PRO A 221 -19.05 1.34 0.14
CA PRO A 221 -18.43 0.78 1.36
C PRO A 221 -16.89 0.75 1.32
N THR A 222 -16.30 0.87 0.12
CA THR A 222 -14.85 0.87 -0.09
C THR A 222 -14.22 2.24 0.05
N GLU A 223 -15.03 3.28 0.10
CA GLU A 223 -14.56 4.65 0.25
C GLU A 223 -14.13 4.95 1.67
N SER A 224 -13.11 5.80 1.78
CA SER A 224 -12.66 6.32 3.07
C SER A 224 -13.11 7.77 3.20
N ILE A 225 -13.53 8.12 4.39
CA ILE A 225 -14.04 9.45 4.72
C ILE A 225 -13.29 10.03 5.92
N GLY A 226 -13.18 11.35 5.98
CA GLY A 226 -12.72 12.08 7.14
C GLY A 226 -13.50 13.38 7.26
N PHE A 227 -13.62 13.93 8.45
CA PHE A 227 -14.36 15.18 8.68
C PHE A 227 -13.70 16.02 9.75
N SER A 228 -13.82 17.36 9.60
CA SER A 228 -13.42 18.30 10.64
C SER A 228 -14.39 18.22 11.82
N SER A 229 -13.86 18.28 13.05
CA SER A 229 -14.68 18.31 14.27
C SER A 229 -15.57 19.57 14.33
N ASP A 230 -15.02 20.70 13.87
CA ASP A 230 -15.67 22.00 13.89
C ASP A 230 -15.90 22.53 12.47
N SER A 231 -16.76 23.55 12.38
CA SER A 231 -16.90 24.31 11.15
C SER A 231 -15.62 25.08 10.84
N VAL A 232 -15.25 25.11 9.56
CA VAL A 232 -14.08 25.83 9.08
C VAL A 232 -14.50 27.16 8.44
N GLN A 233 -13.65 28.18 8.58
CA GLN A 233 -13.86 29.48 7.96
C GLN A 233 -12.66 29.80 7.08
N PRO A 234 -12.90 30.19 5.81
CA PRO A 234 -11.87 30.72 4.95
C PRO A 234 -11.26 31.99 5.53
N TYR A 235 -10.01 32.21 5.24
CA TYR A 235 -9.26 33.37 5.69
C TYR A 235 -8.67 34.15 4.50
N TYR A 236 -8.33 35.41 4.73
CA TYR A 236 -7.68 36.23 3.73
C TYR A 236 -6.19 35.82 3.64
N ASN A 237 -5.75 35.38 2.47
CA ASN A 237 -4.35 35.06 2.25
C ASN A 237 -3.62 36.29 1.69
N ALA A 238 -2.88 36.99 2.53
CA ALA A 238 -2.11 38.19 2.16
C ALA A 238 -0.96 37.92 1.16
N ILE A 239 -0.66 36.65 0.83
CA ILE A 239 0.46 36.27 -0.06
C ILE A 239 0.15 36.60 -1.54
N ASN A 240 -1.11 36.82 -1.91
CA ASN A 240 -1.50 37.15 -3.29
C ASN A 240 -1.46 38.67 -3.61
N LEU A 241 -1.00 39.50 -2.70
CA LEU A 241 -0.79 40.93 -2.95
C LEU A 241 0.66 41.17 -3.37
N SER A 242 0.87 41.27 -4.68
CA SER A 242 2.00 41.89 -5.41
C SER A 242 3.32 42.12 -4.67
N ASP A 243 4.41 41.87 -5.35
CA ASP A 243 5.84 41.99 -5.02
C ASP A 243 6.35 43.29 -4.35
N THR A 244 5.53 44.10 -3.73
CA THR A 244 5.91 45.44 -3.24
C THR A 244 5.71 45.71 -1.76
N VAL A 245 5.12 44.82 -0.98
CA VAL A 245 4.97 45.06 0.47
C VAL A 245 5.64 43.92 1.27
N ALA A 246 6.76 44.23 1.93
CA ALA A 246 7.41 43.35 2.90
C ALA A 246 6.46 43.09 4.08
N VAL A 247 5.68 41.98 4.01
CA VAL A 247 4.88 41.50 5.13
C VAL A 247 5.81 40.97 6.20
N LYS A 248 5.82 41.58 7.39
CA LYS A 248 6.59 41.09 8.54
C LYS A 248 6.22 39.63 8.86
N LYS A 249 7.21 38.78 9.03
CA LYS A 249 7.08 37.36 9.41
C LYS A 249 6.25 37.08 10.67
N THR A 250 5.84 38.08 11.40
CA THR A 250 5.02 38.01 12.62
C THR A 250 3.54 37.75 12.37
N ASP A 251 3.01 38.05 11.17
CA ASP A 251 1.58 37.90 10.89
C ASP A 251 1.15 36.56 10.30
N LEU A 252 2.13 35.66 10.06
CA LEU A 252 1.91 34.30 9.57
C LEU A 252 1.47 33.30 10.68
N LYS A 253 1.29 33.75 11.94
CA LYS A 253 1.06 32.88 13.11
C LYS A 253 -0.37 32.44 13.36
N THR A 254 -1.33 32.80 12.54
CA THR A 254 -2.74 32.43 12.76
C THR A 254 -3.45 31.87 11.51
N GLN A 255 -2.74 31.08 10.71
CA GLN A 255 -3.43 30.21 9.77
C GLN A 255 -3.93 29.00 10.55
N ASN A 256 -5.22 28.93 10.83
CA ASN A 256 -5.87 27.73 11.33
C ASN A 256 -5.83 26.66 10.22
N LEU A 257 -4.73 25.92 10.15
CA LEU A 257 -4.60 24.81 9.23
C LEU A 257 -5.63 23.73 9.62
N VAL A 258 -6.50 23.40 8.70
CA VAL A 258 -7.48 22.33 8.91
C VAL A 258 -6.78 20.97 8.84
N SER A 259 -6.87 20.20 9.91
CA SER A 259 -6.38 18.83 9.92
C SER A 259 -7.54 17.84 9.90
N ILE A 260 -7.57 16.99 8.89
CA ILE A 260 -8.59 15.95 8.74
C ILE A 260 -7.91 14.58 8.81
N VAL A 261 -8.52 13.70 9.58
CA VAL A 261 -8.07 12.31 9.71
C VAL A 261 -9.06 11.43 8.96
N MET A 262 -8.56 10.66 7.99
CA MET A 262 -9.36 9.76 7.17
C MET A 262 -9.42 8.36 7.73
N PHE A 263 -10.58 7.74 7.59
CA PHE A 263 -10.83 6.36 7.98
C PHE A 263 -11.82 5.70 7.02
N GLN A 264 -11.80 4.39 6.96
CA GLN A 264 -12.86 3.61 6.34
C GLN A 264 -13.82 3.16 7.43
N GLU A 265 -15.13 3.37 7.23
CA GLU A 265 -16.14 2.87 8.18
C GLU A 265 -16.11 1.34 8.26
N PRO A 266 -16.44 0.74 9.42
CA PRO A 266 -16.52 -0.70 9.52
C PRO A 266 -17.67 -1.19 8.63
N ASP A 267 -17.35 -2.01 7.65
CA ASP A 267 -18.37 -2.77 6.93
C ASP A 267 -18.80 -3.94 7.83
N SER A 268 -20.00 -3.85 8.40
CA SER A 268 -20.51 -4.87 9.31
C SER A 268 -20.89 -6.19 8.63
N ILE A 269 -20.82 -6.26 7.29
CA ILE A 269 -21.21 -7.46 6.54
C ILE A 269 -20.03 -8.41 6.47
N GLN A 270 -20.15 -9.56 7.14
CA GLN A 270 -19.22 -10.66 6.98
C GLN A 270 -19.38 -11.28 5.60
N ARG A 271 -18.26 -11.48 4.90
CA ARG A 271 -18.22 -12.12 3.59
C ARG A 271 -16.91 -12.89 3.37
N ILE A 272 -16.95 -13.81 2.43
CA ILE A 272 -15.75 -14.48 1.96
C ILE A 272 -15.02 -13.52 1.00
N VAL A 273 -13.78 -13.18 1.37
CA VAL A 273 -12.92 -12.30 0.56
C VAL A 273 -12.27 -13.10 -0.58
N LYS A 274 -11.88 -14.34 -0.27
CA LYS A 274 -11.19 -15.21 -1.22
C LYS A 274 -11.40 -16.66 -0.87
N SER A 275 -11.57 -17.48 -1.89
CA SER A 275 -11.45 -18.94 -1.79
C SER A 275 -10.57 -19.46 -2.91
N ALA A 276 -9.61 -20.34 -2.61
CA ALA A 276 -8.67 -20.86 -3.60
C ALA A 276 -8.10 -22.23 -3.19
N ILE A 277 -7.82 -23.09 -4.16
CA ILE A 277 -6.95 -24.25 -3.95
C ILE A 277 -5.50 -23.74 -3.91
N VAL A 278 -4.89 -23.80 -2.74
CA VAL A 278 -3.55 -23.24 -2.47
C VAL A 278 -2.45 -24.28 -2.51
N ALA A 279 -2.79 -25.56 -2.37
CA ALA A 279 -1.91 -26.70 -2.55
C ALA A 279 -2.73 -27.92 -3.00
N LYS A 280 -2.05 -29.05 -3.32
CA LYS A 280 -2.75 -30.32 -3.64
C LYS A 280 -3.68 -30.67 -2.47
N ASN A 281 -4.98 -30.79 -2.78
CA ASN A 281 -6.05 -31.10 -1.81
C ASN A 281 -6.32 -30.05 -0.71
N ARG A 282 -5.68 -28.87 -0.72
CA ARG A 282 -5.87 -27.85 0.30
C ARG A 282 -6.62 -26.64 -0.24
N LEU A 283 -7.84 -26.43 0.25
CA LEU A 283 -8.66 -25.24 0.03
C LEU A 283 -8.37 -24.24 1.15
N SER A 284 -8.13 -22.98 0.79
CA SER A 284 -8.08 -21.85 1.73
C SER A 284 -9.27 -20.94 1.51
N ILE A 285 -9.96 -20.56 2.60
CA ILE A 285 -11.10 -19.65 2.61
C ILE A 285 -10.74 -18.50 3.54
N ILE A 286 -10.73 -17.28 3.00
CA ILE A 286 -10.40 -16.06 3.75
C ILE A 286 -11.70 -15.27 3.96
N PHE A 287 -12.03 -15.03 5.21
CA PHE A 287 -13.15 -14.22 5.66
C PHE A 287 -12.69 -12.78 5.90
N ARG A 288 -13.62 -11.84 5.75
CA ARG A 288 -13.30 -10.43 5.97
C ARG A 288 -12.97 -10.13 7.44
N TYR A 289 -13.66 -10.77 8.34
CA TYR A 289 -13.50 -10.60 9.79
C TYR A 289 -13.34 -11.95 10.47
N PRO A 290 -12.72 -11.97 11.66
CA PRO A 290 -12.74 -13.14 12.51
C PRO A 290 -14.15 -13.67 12.67
N THR A 291 -14.33 -14.97 12.49
CA THR A 291 -15.64 -15.61 12.57
C THR A 291 -15.65 -16.68 13.64
N LYS A 292 -16.80 -16.84 14.31
CA LYS A 292 -16.99 -17.87 15.33
C LYS A 292 -17.74 -19.05 14.69
N SER A 293 -16.99 -20.15 14.45
CA SER A 293 -17.53 -21.46 14.06
C SER A 293 -18.61 -21.42 12.96
N PRO A 294 -18.31 -20.95 11.74
CA PRO A 294 -19.26 -21.06 10.65
C PRO A 294 -19.48 -22.52 10.30
N GLY A 295 -20.71 -22.87 9.91
CA GLY A 295 -21.03 -24.20 9.39
C GLY A 295 -20.60 -24.33 7.93
N PHE A 296 -20.19 -25.53 7.54
CA PHE A 296 -19.83 -25.86 6.17
C PHE A 296 -20.64 -27.08 5.71
N ARG A 297 -21.36 -26.95 4.61
CA ARG A 297 -22.16 -28.05 4.05
C ARG A 297 -21.81 -28.24 2.57
N PRO A 298 -21.09 -29.30 2.22
CA PRO A 298 -20.91 -29.65 0.81
C PRO A 298 -22.23 -30.10 0.20
N LEU A 299 -22.53 -29.62 -1.01
CA LEU A 299 -23.77 -29.96 -1.72
C LEU A 299 -23.64 -31.21 -2.62
N ASN A 300 -22.41 -31.61 -2.92
CA ASN A 300 -22.11 -32.70 -3.85
C ASN A 300 -21.16 -33.77 -3.24
N ILE A 301 -21.10 -33.82 -1.93
CA ILE A 301 -20.50 -34.92 -1.15
C ILE A 301 -21.59 -35.45 -0.22
N PRO A 302 -21.83 -36.76 -0.14
CA PRO A 302 -22.82 -37.32 0.79
C PRO A 302 -22.54 -36.93 2.25
N ASP A 303 -23.57 -36.60 3.02
CA ASP A 303 -23.44 -36.20 4.44
C ASP A 303 -22.79 -37.31 5.31
N SER A 304 -22.83 -38.57 4.86
CA SER A 304 -22.17 -39.70 5.54
C SER A 304 -20.64 -39.73 5.42
N LEU A 305 -20.08 -38.92 4.52
CA LEU A 305 -18.63 -38.86 4.28
C LEU A 305 -18.05 -37.55 4.79
N PRO A 306 -16.93 -37.59 5.52
CA PRO A 306 -16.22 -36.36 5.90
C PRO A 306 -15.66 -35.70 4.64
N TRP A 307 -15.90 -34.40 4.47
CA TRP A 307 -15.44 -33.68 3.30
C TRP A 307 -14.02 -33.14 3.43
N ALA A 308 -13.59 -32.75 4.65
CA ALA A 308 -12.27 -32.18 4.91
C ALA A 308 -11.87 -32.27 6.37
N VAL A 309 -10.56 -32.14 6.64
CA VAL A 309 -9.98 -31.76 7.93
C VAL A 309 -9.78 -30.24 7.93
N LEU A 310 -10.20 -29.57 9.01
CA LEU A 310 -10.27 -28.11 9.09
C LEU A 310 -9.25 -27.55 10.07
N GLU A 311 -8.61 -26.43 9.71
CA GLU A 311 -7.71 -25.67 10.57
C GLU A 311 -7.97 -24.17 10.41
N TRP A 312 -8.19 -23.49 11.52
CA TRP A 312 -8.26 -22.06 11.57
C TRP A 312 -6.91 -21.45 11.90
N ASN A 313 -6.61 -20.30 11.30
CA ASN A 313 -5.48 -19.49 11.75
C ASN A 313 -5.76 -18.89 13.15
N HIS A 314 -4.74 -18.30 13.77
CA HIS A 314 -4.84 -17.72 15.11
C HIS A 314 -5.82 -16.53 15.21
N THR A 315 -6.10 -15.83 14.09
CA THR A 315 -7.05 -14.70 14.01
C THR A 315 -8.48 -15.14 13.72
N ASN A 316 -8.73 -16.42 13.44
CA ASN A 316 -10.03 -16.97 13.05
C ASN A 316 -10.68 -16.28 11.84
N ASP A 317 -9.88 -15.77 10.92
CA ASP A 317 -10.32 -15.18 9.66
C ASP A 317 -9.96 -16.00 8.42
N THR A 318 -9.09 -16.99 8.57
CA THR A 318 -8.64 -17.87 7.48
C THR A 318 -8.80 -19.33 7.87
N LEU A 319 -9.55 -20.06 7.05
CA LEU A 319 -9.72 -21.50 7.17
C LEU A 319 -8.90 -22.22 6.11
N ASN A 320 -8.08 -23.19 6.51
CA ASN A 320 -7.51 -24.20 5.63
C ASN A 320 -8.34 -25.50 5.77
N ALA A 321 -8.73 -26.07 4.64
CA ALA A 321 -9.48 -27.32 4.59
C ALA A 321 -8.74 -28.32 3.70
N TRP A 322 -8.33 -29.46 4.28
CA TRP A 322 -7.73 -30.58 3.56
C TRP A 322 -8.81 -31.52 3.09
N LEU A 323 -9.07 -31.53 1.78
CA LEU A 323 -10.18 -32.28 1.17
C LEU A 323 -9.94 -33.78 1.26
N LEU A 324 -10.81 -34.49 1.93
CA LEU A 324 -10.80 -35.97 2.03
C LEU A 324 -11.52 -36.62 0.86
N ASN A 325 -12.64 -36.03 0.47
CA ASN A 325 -13.41 -36.41 -0.71
C ASN A 325 -13.36 -35.29 -1.73
N LYS A 326 -12.86 -35.58 -2.93
CA LYS A 326 -12.49 -34.58 -3.92
C LYS A 326 -13.32 -34.75 -5.20
N PRO A 327 -14.49 -34.12 -5.32
CA PRO A 327 -15.19 -33.98 -6.59
C PRO A 327 -14.41 -33.04 -7.53
N ASP A 328 -14.56 -33.17 -8.85
CA ASP A 328 -13.91 -32.24 -9.81
C ASP A 328 -14.23 -30.77 -9.51
N THR A 329 -15.45 -30.50 -9.08
CA THR A 329 -15.89 -29.20 -8.62
C THR A 329 -16.56 -29.35 -7.27
N LEU A 330 -16.02 -28.71 -6.24
CA LEU A 330 -16.64 -28.65 -4.93
C LEU A 330 -17.68 -27.52 -4.89
N LYS A 331 -18.89 -27.85 -4.41
CA LYS A 331 -19.95 -26.88 -4.10
C LYS A 331 -20.16 -26.87 -2.61
N LEU A 332 -19.77 -25.78 -1.94
CA LEU A 332 -19.74 -25.69 -0.48
C LEU A 332 -20.58 -24.52 0.00
N GLN A 333 -21.65 -24.79 0.73
CA GLN A 333 -22.40 -23.78 1.46
C GLN A 333 -21.67 -23.41 2.74
N VAL A 334 -21.58 -22.11 2.98
CA VAL A 334 -21.05 -21.52 4.21
C VAL A 334 -22.22 -20.93 4.98
N MET A 335 -22.37 -21.35 6.23
CA MET A 335 -23.49 -20.94 7.09
C MET A 335 -22.97 -20.12 8.26
N GLN A 336 -23.67 -19.03 8.57
CA GLN A 336 -23.45 -18.23 9.76
C GLN A 336 -24.74 -18.21 10.57
N HIS A 337 -24.65 -18.54 11.86
CA HIS A 337 -25.82 -18.63 12.73
C HIS A 337 -26.94 -19.53 12.17
N GLY A 338 -26.58 -20.60 11.45
CA GLY A 338 -27.53 -21.53 10.84
C GLY A 338 -28.14 -21.07 9.49
N ILE A 339 -27.81 -19.88 9.02
CA ILE A 339 -28.30 -19.32 7.76
C ILE A 339 -27.17 -19.39 6.71
N VAL A 340 -27.51 -19.79 5.48
CA VAL A 340 -26.55 -19.78 4.36
C VAL A 340 -26.15 -18.33 4.08
N SER A 341 -24.87 -18.02 4.31
CA SER A 341 -24.29 -16.69 4.08
C SER A 341 -23.62 -16.60 2.72
N ASP A 342 -23.11 -17.73 2.20
CA ASP A 342 -22.38 -17.77 0.91
C ASP A 342 -22.35 -19.20 0.34
N THR A 343 -22.04 -19.32 -0.96
CA THR A 343 -21.84 -20.60 -1.62
C THR A 343 -20.58 -20.55 -2.48
N ILE A 344 -19.59 -21.35 -2.12
CA ILE A 344 -18.33 -21.50 -2.85
C ILE A 344 -18.51 -22.57 -3.93
N ILE A 345 -18.19 -22.24 -5.19
CA ILE A 345 -18.08 -23.19 -6.30
C ILE A 345 -16.65 -23.13 -6.82
N ILE A 346 -15.88 -24.21 -6.60
CA ILE A 346 -14.46 -24.22 -6.93
C ILE A 346 -14.02 -25.54 -7.55
N GLY A 347 -13.31 -25.46 -8.67
CA GLY A 347 -12.61 -26.62 -9.23
C GLY A 347 -11.50 -27.10 -8.29
N THR A 348 -11.48 -28.37 -7.97
CA THR A 348 -10.52 -28.95 -6.99
C THR A 348 -9.18 -29.32 -7.61
N ALA A 349 -9.08 -29.34 -8.95
CA ALA A 349 -7.81 -29.56 -9.64
C ALA A 349 -6.90 -28.35 -9.47
N MET A 350 -5.65 -28.58 -9.09
CA MET A 350 -4.64 -27.55 -9.08
C MET A 350 -4.28 -27.14 -10.51
N LYS A 351 -4.33 -25.86 -10.85
CA LYS A 351 -3.84 -25.36 -12.13
C LYS A 351 -2.31 -25.49 -12.17
N VAL A 352 -1.78 -26.51 -12.84
CA VAL A 352 -0.34 -26.65 -13.05
C VAL A 352 0.08 -25.71 -14.19
N THR A 353 0.78 -24.64 -13.87
CA THR A 353 1.46 -23.80 -14.85
C THR A 353 2.81 -24.44 -15.18
N GLY A 354 2.88 -25.28 -16.23
CA GLY A 354 4.10 -25.95 -16.67
C GLY A 354 3.83 -27.35 -17.25
N LYS A 355 4.82 -27.92 -17.97
CA LYS A 355 4.76 -29.31 -18.45
C LYS A 355 4.71 -30.27 -17.24
N ALA A 356 3.65 -31.03 -17.13
CA ALA A 356 3.54 -32.10 -16.11
C ALA A 356 4.76 -33.03 -16.19
N PRO A 357 5.37 -33.42 -15.06
CA PRO A 357 6.44 -34.39 -15.06
C PRO A 357 5.93 -35.73 -15.62
N LYS A 358 6.72 -36.35 -16.50
CA LYS A 358 6.35 -37.59 -17.20
C LYS A 358 6.23 -38.85 -16.29
N ILE A 359 6.54 -38.72 -15.01
CA ILE A 359 6.44 -39.82 -14.02
C ILE A 359 5.73 -39.24 -12.79
N ALA A 360 4.61 -39.84 -12.41
CA ALA A 360 3.94 -39.56 -11.13
C ALA A 360 4.86 -40.05 -9.98
N ARG A 361 5.75 -39.18 -9.51
CA ARG A 361 6.47 -39.46 -8.26
C ARG A 361 5.49 -39.33 -7.09
N GLU A 362 5.53 -40.30 -6.18
CA GLU A 362 4.90 -40.13 -4.87
C GLU A 362 5.44 -38.83 -4.27
N ILE A 363 4.53 -37.94 -3.89
CA ILE A 363 4.90 -36.67 -3.23
C ILE A 363 5.04 -37.05 -1.76
N PRO A 364 6.25 -37.01 -1.17
CA PRO A 364 6.41 -37.31 0.24
C PRO A 364 5.69 -36.24 1.10
N LEU A 365 5.31 -36.63 2.33
CA LEU A 365 4.87 -35.67 3.33
C LEU A 365 6.05 -34.73 3.66
N ASP A 366 5.86 -33.45 3.40
CA ASP A 366 6.86 -32.43 3.63
C ASP A 366 6.55 -31.63 4.92
N TYR A 367 7.54 -30.94 5.44
CA TYR A 367 7.39 -30.06 6.59
C TYR A 367 8.38 -28.88 6.54
N THR A 368 8.03 -27.82 7.23
CA THR A 368 8.91 -26.69 7.49
C THR A 368 9.32 -26.66 8.95
N THR A 369 10.41 -25.96 9.26
CA THR A 369 10.90 -25.80 10.63
C THR A 369 10.85 -24.33 11.04
N SER A 370 10.79 -24.05 12.35
CA SER A 370 10.94 -22.69 12.90
C SER A 370 12.39 -22.18 12.85
N LEU A 371 13.32 -22.96 12.30
CA LEU A 371 14.72 -22.57 12.15
C LEU A 371 14.87 -21.52 11.04
N SER A 372 15.73 -20.53 11.28
CA SER A 372 16.17 -19.58 10.26
C SER A 372 17.66 -19.83 9.97
N ASN A 373 18.01 -20.23 8.74
CA ASN A 373 19.39 -20.56 8.36
C ASN A 373 20.05 -21.58 9.31
N ARG A 374 19.32 -22.60 9.72
CA ARG A 374 19.76 -23.61 10.69
C ARG A 374 20.05 -23.05 12.10
N MET A 375 19.53 -21.88 12.42
CA MET A 375 19.64 -21.26 13.73
C MET A 375 18.28 -21.26 14.42
N LEU A 376 18.24 -21.73 15.67
CA LEU A 376 17.07 -21.62 16.55
C LEU A 376 17.16 -20.29 17.31
N GLY A 377 16.11 -19.49 17.26
CA GLY A 377 16.03 -18.26 18.06
C GLY A 377 15.99 -18.57 19.56
N TYR A 378 16.60 -17.72 20.37
CA TYR A 378 16.75 -17.95 21.82
C TYR A 378 15.42 -18.23 22.53
N ASN A 379 14.39 -17.45 22.21
CA ASN A 379 13.04 -17.60 22.80
C ASN A 379 12.05 -18.34 21.87
N ASN A 380 12.52 -18.90 20.77
CA ASN A 380 11.63 -19.54 19.82
C ASN A 380 11.61 -21.06 20.09
N PRO A 381 10.44 -21.68 20.18
CA PRO A 381 10.35 -23.12 20.23
C PRO A 381 10.78 -23.74 18.90
N LEU A 382 11.45 -24.88 18.96
CA LEU A 382 11.68 -25.68 17.76
C LEU A 382 10.38 -26.37 17.36
N MET A 383 9.84 -25.98 16.21
CA MET A 383 8.57 -26.49 15.71
C MET A 383 8.74 -27.05 14.30
N LEU A 384 8.14 -28.20 14.06
CA LEU A 384 7.94 -28.75 12.71
C LEU A 384 6.48 -28.52 12.32
N THR A 385 6.27 -27.90 11.18
CA THR A 385 4.92 -27.67 10.63
C THR A 385 4.77 -28.50 9.35
N PHE A 386 3.97 -29.54 9.42
CA PHE A 386 3.72 -30.44 8.30
C PHE A 386 2.85 -29.79 7.23
N SER A 387 3.08 -30.12 5.96
CA SER A 387 2.26 -29.63 4.82
C SER A 387 0.80 -30.09 4.93
N ASP A 388 0.61 -31.31 5.43
CA ASP A 388 -0.69 -31.97 5.56
C ASP A 388 -0.89 -32.52 6.98
N PRO A 389 -2.13 -32.69 7.48
CA PRO A 389 -2.38 -33.31 8.79
C PRO A 389 -1.82 -34.71 8.88
N VAL A 390 -1.19 -35.04 10.01
CA VAL A 390 -0.56 -36.33 10.24
C VAL A 390 -1.55 -37.32 10.85
N LYS A 391 -1.71 -38.49 10.22
CA LYS A 391 -2.61 -39.57 10.63
C LYS A 391 -1.90 -40.60 11.54
N LYS A 392 -0.62 -40.88 11.25
CA LYS A 392 0.19 -41.82 12.01
C LYS A 392 1.58 -41.25 12.24
N TYR A 393 2.14 -41.48 13.41
CA TYR A 393 3.49 -41.04 13.75
C TYR A 393 4.18 -41.97 14.75
N ASP A 394 5.51 -42.02 14.70
CA ASP A 394 6.37 -42.70 15.68
C ASP A 394 7.45 -41.70 16.17
N LEU A 395 7.15 -41.01 17.28
CA LEU A 395 8.09 -40.06 17.89
C LEU A 395 9.30 -40.74 18.52
N LYS A 396 9.20 -42.04 18.88
CA LYS A 396 10.30 -42.82 19.49
C LYS A 396 11.38 -43.19 18.48
N ALA A 397 11.04 -43.23 17.20
CA ALA A 397 11.99 -43.50 16.14
C ALA A 397 12.89 -42.30 15.81
N ILE A 398 12.54 -41.10 16.30
CA ILE A 398 13.31 -39.87 16.06
C ILE A 398 14.53 -39.86 16.96
N VAL A 399 15.70 -39.65 16.37
CA VAL A 399 16.97 -39.61 17.09
C VAL A 399 17.50 -38.20 17.14
N THR A 400 17.79 -37.68 18.34
CA THR A 400 18.38 -36.37 18.53
C THR A 400 19.76 -36.46 19.13
N ARG A 401 20.71 -35.73 18.56
CA ARG A 401 22.12 -35.70 19.00
C ARG A 401 22.50 -34.28 19.39
N SER A 402 23.25 -34.15 20.49
CA SER A 402 23.99 -32.95 20.84
C SER A 402 25.46 -33.20 20.48
N ILE A 403 26.05 -32.26 19.74
CA ILE A 403 27.42 -32.30 19.25
C ILE A 403 28.17 -31.18 19.95
N ALA A 404 28.66 -31.46 21.15
CA ALA A 404 29.52 -30.53 21.91
C ALA A 404 30.95 -30.55 21.33
N VAL A 405 31.78 -29.58 21.72
CA VAL A 405 33.14 -29.41 21.21
C VAL A 405 34.02 -30.65 21.42
N LYS A 406 33.74 -31.47 22.44
CA LYS A 406 34.57 -32.64 22.81
C LYS A 406 33.85 -34.00 22.74
N ASP A 407 32.52 -34.01 22.60
CA ASP A 407 31.76 -35.26 22.65
C ASP A 407 30.42 -35.13 21.90
N THR A 408 29.92 -36.28 21.43
CA THR A 408 28.59 -36.40 20.81
C THR A 408 27.73 -37.29 21.69
N SER A 409 26.63 -36.73 22.19
CA SER A 409 25.70 -37.48 23.05
C SER A 409 24.30 -37.56 22.44
N PHE A 410 23.60 -38.67 22.73
CA PHE A 410 22.18 -38.79 22.42
C PHE A 410 21.37 -38.08 23.50
N ILE A 411 20.43 -37.21 23.07
CA ILE A 411 19.53 -36.51 23.97
C ILE A 411 18.08 -36.90 23.66
N LYS A 412 17.20 -36.72 24.63
CA LYS A 412 15.76 -37.02 24.51
C LYS A 412 14.95 -35.75 24.75
N PRO A 413 14.71 -34.95 23.72
CA PRO A 413 13.80 -33.81 23.85
C PRO A 413 12.37 -34.30 24.06
N GLU A 414 11.56 -33.45 24.71
CA GLU A 414 10.12 -33.64 24.75
C GLU A 414 9.53 -33.29 23.40
N MET A 415 8.62 -34.10 22.90
CA MET A 415 7.96 -33.94 21.61
C MET A 415 6.47 -34.18 21.74
N HIS A 416 5.67 -33.22 21.35
CA HIS A 416 4.21 -33.37 21.31
C HIS A 416 3.58 -32.47 20.24
N PHE A 417 2.44 -32.90 19.72
CA PHE A 417 1.65 -32.06 18.83
C PHE A 417 0.85 -31.02 19.63
N THR A 418 0.83 -29.77 19.13
CA THR A 418 0.14 -28.67 19.78
C THR A 418 -1.29 -28.48 19.29
N ASP A 419 -1.69 -29.25 18.26
CA ASP A 419 -3.02 -29.19 17.63
C ASP A 419 -3.63 -30.59 17.44
N SER A 420 -4.94 -30.66 17.32
CA SER A 420 -5.72 -31.92 17.22
C SER A 420 -5.60 -32.62 15.87
N ILE A 421 -5.11 -31.93 14.85
CA ILE A 421 -4.90 -32.48 13.50
C ILE A 421 -3.45 -32.90 13.25
N HIS A 422 -2.61 -32.78 14.27
CA HIS A 422 -1.21 -33.17 14.30
C HIS A 422 -0.36 -32.52 13.19
N ARG A 423 -0.54 -31.22 12.99
CA ARG A 423 0.27 -30.46 12.03
C ARG A 423 1.48 -29.78 12.63
N HIS A 424 1.40 -29.41 13.90
CA HIS A 424 2.44 -28.63 14.58
C HIS A 424 3.08 -29.47 15.68
N LEU A 425 4.26 -30.03 15.39
CA LEU A 425 5.05 -30.78 16.36
C LEU A 425 6.02 -29.86 17.07
N LEU A 426 5.82 -29.66 18.36
CA LEU A 426 6.71 -28.92 19.24
C LEU A 426 7.80 -29.85 19.78
N ILE A 427 9.06 -29.41 19.72
CA ILE A 427 10.23 -30.10 20.23
C ILE A 427 10.91 -29.20 21.25
N THR A 428 10.92 -29.58 22.51
CA THR A 428 11.49 -28.82 23.62
C THR A 428 12.64 -29.53 24.28
N PHE A 429 13.68 -28.79 24.59
CA PHE A 429 14.85 -29.24 25.32
C PHE A 429 15.56 -28.01 25.91
N ASN A 430 16.44 -28.21 26.86
CA ASN A 430 17.30 -27.13 27.35
C ASN A 430 18.49 -26.95 26.39
N TRP A 431 18.23 -26.26 25.27
CA TRP A 431 19.22 -26.08 24.21
C TRP A 431 20.34 -25.13 24.67
N ASN A 432 21.59 -25.52 24.41
CA ASN A 432 22.78 -24.73 24.73
C ASN A 432 23.30 -24.04 23.44
N ALA A 433 23.56 -22.73 23.48
CA ALA A 433 24.05 -21.98 22.34
C ALA A 433 25.46 -22.39 21.86
N THR A 434 26.26 -23.02 22.71
CA THR A 434 27.61 -23.52 22.36
C THR A 434 27.59 -24.81 21.58
N ASP A 435 26.51 -25.58 21.65
CA ASP A 435 26.39 -26.89 21.05
C ASP A 435 25.72 -26.85 19.69
N LYS A 436 26.09 -27.82 18.85
CA LYS A 436 25.34 -28.09 17.59
C LYS A 436 24.42 -29.28 17.84
N TYR A 437 23.31 -29.28 17.17
CA TYR A 437 22.30 -30.32 17.30
C TYR A 437 21.98 -30.91 15.94
N ASP A 438 21.59 -32.18 15.92
CA ASP A 438 21.09 -32.89 14.74
C ASP A 438 19.88 -33.73 15.12
N ILE A 439 18.76 -33.53 14.47
CA ILE A 439 17.56 -34.34 14.59
C ILE A 439 17.44 -35.20 13.35
N TYR A 440 17.57 -36.53 13.52
CA TYR A 440 17.31 -37.49 12.46
C TYR A 440 15.88 -38.00 12.53
N ILE A 441 15.12 -37.78 11.46
CA ILE A 441 13.77 -38.29 11.25
C ILE A 441 13.89 -39.43 10.25
N PRO A 442 13.59 -40.70 10.63
CA PRO A 442 13.65 -41.82 9.69
C PRO A 442 12.48 -41.76 8.69
N ARG A 443 12.65 -42.41 7.56
CA ARG A 443 11.59 -42.58 6.57
C ARG A 443 10.35 -43.19 7.19
N ALA A 444 9.18 -42.65 6.84
CA ALA A 444 7.86 -43.08 7.33
C ALA A 444 7.63 -42.90 8.85
N ALA A 445 8.46 -42.13 9.56
CA ALA A 445 8.17 -41.73 10.94
C ALA A 445 6.85 -40.97 11.06
N PHE A 446 6.44 -40.28 9.98
CA PHE A 446 5.15 -39.60 9.85
C PHE A 446 4.45 -40.06 8.58
N THR A 447 3.13 -40.24 8.68
CA THR A 447 2.25 -40.52 7.53
C THR A 447 1.05 -39.59 7.61
N ASP A 448 0.74 -38.89 6.52
CA ASP A 448 -0.38 -37.94 6.45
C ASP A 448 -1.75 -38.63 6.28
N ILE A 449 -2.80 -37.82 6.22
CA ILE A 449 -4.18 -38.31 6.03
C ILE A 449 -4.42 -38.91 4.63
N TYR A 450 -3.51 -38.73 3.68
CA TYR A 450 -3.53 -39.26 2.31
C TYR A 450 -2.61 -40.47 2.13
N ASP A 451 -2.04 -40.99 3.24
CA ASP A 451 -1.09 -42.11 3.28
C ASP A 451 0.30 -41.82 2.63
N ASN A 452 0.62 -40.52 2.39
CA ASN A 452 1.98 -40.12 2.00
C ASN A 452 2.90 -40.18 3.23
N LYS A 453 4.12 -40.69 3.03
CA LYS A 453 5.10 -40.85 4.09
C LYS A 453 6.18 -39.78 3.98
N CYS A 454 6.74 -39.33 5.11
CA CYS A 454 7.93 -38.50 5.10
C CYS A 454 9.17 -39.28 4.64
N ASP A 455 10.10 -38.59 3.98
CA ASP A 455 11.43 -39.13 3.70
C ASP A 455 12.34 -39.03 4.93
N SER A 456 13.43 -39.79 4.93
CA SER A 456 14.45 -39.67 5.98
C SER A 456 15.18 -38.34 5.83
N THR A 457 15.32 -37.61 6.93
CA THR A 457 15.92 -36.28 6.91
C THR A 457 16.75 -36.00 8.15
N HIS A 458 17.85 -35.28 7.97
CA HIS A 458 18.66 -34.68 9.04
C HIS A 458 18.35 -33.19 9.16
N ILE A 459 18.14 -32.71 10.37
CA ILE A 459 17.89 -31.29 10.70
C ILE A 459 19.04 -30.82 11.60
N PRO A 460 20.16 -30.39 11.03
CA PRO A 460 21.24 -29.80 11.80
C PRO A 460 20.91 -28.35 12.17
N PHE A 461 21.15 -27.97 13.42
CA PHE A 461 20.94 -26.58 13.88
C PHE A 461 21.83 -26.25 15.08
N GLN A 462 21.87 -24.95 15.38
CA GLN A 462 22.47 -24.39 16.59
C GLN A 462 21.52 -23.33 17.17
N MET A 463 21.54 -23.15 18.49
CA MET A 463 20.77 -22.07 19.13
C MET A 463 21.56 -20.76 19.07
N LYS A 464 20.88 -19.66 18.83
CA LYS A 464 21.47 -18.33 18.96
C LYS A 464 21.75 -17.99 20.41
N SER A 465 22.86 -17.30 20.65
CA SER A 465 23.18 -16.79 21.98
C SER A 465 22.39 -15.49 22.29
N VAL A 466 22.31 -15.11 23.56
CA VAL A 466 21.62 -13.89 23.98
C VAL A 466 22.31 -12.64 23.43
N GLU A 467 23.63 -12.67 23.28
CA GLU A 467 24.46 -11.59 22.77
C GLU A 467 24.20 -11.28 21.29
N GLU A 468 23.55 -12.18 20.55
CA GLU A 468 23.13 -11.95 19.17
C GLU A 468 21.86 -11.08 19.09
N TYR A 469 21.24 -10.76 20.21
CA TYR A 469 20.03 -9.97 20.28
C TYR A 469 20.29 -8.56 20.85
N SER A 470 19.32 -7.72 20.71
CA SER A 470 19.23 -6.39 21.32
C SER A 470 18.02 -6.32 22.24
N LYS A 471 17.94 -5.27 23.03
CA LYS A 471 16.77 -4.94 23.86
C LYS A 471 16.30 -3.53 23.57
N LEU A 472 15.00 -3.32 23.62
CA LEU A 472 14.37 -2.00 23.53
C LEU A 472 13.36 -1.87 24.66
N ALA A 473 13.57 -0.85 25.49
CA ALA A 473 12.63 -0.42 26.50
C ALA A 473 12.11 0.98 26.18
N VAL A 474 10.83 1.22 26.44
CA VAL A 474 10.19 2.51 26.18
C VAL A 474 9.57 3.02 27.48
N ILE A 475 10.00 4.20 27.91
CA ILE A 475 9.39 4.93 29.04
C ILE A 475 8.28 5.79 28.48
N ILE A 476 7.07 5.58 28.96
CA ILE A 476 5.87 6.28 28.49
C ILE A 476 5.48 7.37 29.48
N ASN A 477 5.47 8.61 29.00
CA ASN A 477 4.93 9.74 29.74
C ASN A 477 3.54 10.07 29.20
N ARG A 478 2.52 9.99 30.04
CA ARG A 478 1.12 10.29 29.72
C ARG A 478 0.59 11.39 30.61
N LYS A 479 -0.27 12.23 30.03
CA LYS A 479 -1.03 13.24 30.78
C LYS A 479 -2.39 12.71 31.24
N ASP A 480 -2.93 11.72 30.54
CA ASP A 480 -4.25 11.13 30.80
C ASP A 480 -4.14 9.61 30.85
N ASP A 481 -4.38 9.04 32.03
CA ASP A 481 -4.33 7.60 32.29
C ASP A 481 -5.73 6.98 32.39
N SER A 482 -6.78 7.67 31.93
CA SER A 482 -8.17 7.23 32.09
C SER A 482 -8.55 6.03 31.20
N TYR A 483 -7.73 5.69 30.21
CA TYR A 483 -7.94 4.56 29.28
C TYR A 483 -6.63 3.88 28.92
N PRO A 484 -6.67 2.60 28.50
CA PRO A 484 -5.46 1.89 28.08
C PRO A 484 -4.83 2.48 26.81
N VAL A 485 -3.52 2.26 26.65
CA VAL A 485 -2.82 2.53 25.40
C VAL A 485 -2.15 1.25 24.92
N ILE A 486 -2.33 0.93 23.66
CA ILE A 486 -1.70 -0.20 23.01
C ILE A 486 -0.41 0.29 22.35
N ILE A 487 0.74 -0.22 22.83
CA ILE A 487 2.05 0.08 22.24
C ILE A 487 2.43 -1.09 21.31
N GLN A 488 2.62 -0.79 20.04
CA GLN A 488 3.02 -1.76 19.02
C GLN A 488 4.46 -1.53 18.60
N LEU A 489 5.24 -2.61 18.55
CA LEU A 489 6.55 -2.67 17.92
C LEU A 489 6.37 -3.10 16.47
N LEU A 490 6.90 -2.32 15.54
CA LEU A 490 6.77 -2.53 14.10
C LEU A 490 8.14 -2.84 13.49
N ASN A 491 8.16 -3.66 12.44
CA ASN A 491 9.34 -3.77 11.58
C ASN A 491 9.41 -2.60 10.58
N GLU A 492 10.48 -2.54 9.79
CA GLU A 492 10.69 -1.51 8.76
C GLU A 492 9.53 -1.42 7.72
N LYS A 493 8.80 -2.51 7.51
CA LYS A 493 7.64 -2.57 6.60
C LYS A 493 6.32 -2.19 7.29
N GLY A 494 6.35 -1.80 8.57
CA GLY A 494 5.15 -1.47 9.33
C GLY A 494 4.34 -2.66 9.84
N THR A 495 4.88 -3.89 9.74
CA THR A 495 4.22 -5.09 10.29
C THR A 495 4.40 -5.11 11.82
N VAL A 496 3.32 -5.39 12.54
CA VAL A 496 3.35 -5.53 14.01
C VAL A 496 4.09 -6.82 14.39
N LEU A 497 5.16 -6.68 15.16
CA LEU A 497 5.98 -7.77 15.68
C LEU A 497 5.60 -8.14 17.12
N ALA A 498 5.27 -7.13 17.92
CA ALA A 498 4.84 -7.30 19.30
C ALA A 498 3.87 -6.18 19.68
N GLN A 499 3.01 -6.47 20.65
CA GLN A 499 2.04 -5.55 21.18
C GLN A 499 2.00 -5.66 22.71
N ARG A 500 1.89 -4.52 23.39
CA ARG A 500 1.70 -4.42 24.84
C ARG A 500 0.60 -3.40 25.10
N THR A 501 -0.36 -3.77 25.92
CA THR A 501 -1.40 -2.84 26.41
C THR A 501 -0.98 -2.37 27.80
N ILE A 502 -0.92 -1.07 27.99
CA ILE A 502 -0.55 -0.42 29.25
C ILE A 502 -1.73 0.39 29.79
N THR A 503 -1.92 0.37 31.08
CA THR A 503 -2.92 1.20 31.78
C THR A 503 -2.23 2.20 32.69
N ASN A 504 -1.45 1.71 33.64
CA ASN A 504 -0.70 2.54 34.60
C ASN A 504 0.82 2.34 34.49
N GLU A 505 1.25 1.41 33.70
CA GLU A 505 2.66 1.09 33.49
C GLU A 505 3.35 2.26 32.75
N LYS A 506 4.50 2.66 33.28
CA LYS A 506 5.33 3.71 32.69
C LYS A 506 6.47 3.17 31.81
N ARG A 507 6.67 1.86 31.81
CA ARG A 507 7.75 1.21 31.07
C ARG A 507 7.23 0.00 30.28
N VAL A 508 7.63 -0.09 29.03
CA VAL A 508 7.33 -1.21 28.14
C VAL A 508 8.63 -1.83 27.68
N ASP A 509 8.85 -3.11 28.03
CA ASP A 509 9.98 -3.89 27.55
C ASP A 509 9.53 -4.85 26.43
N PHE A 510 10.23 -4.84 25.30
CA PHE A 510 9.95 -5.74 24.20
C PHE A 510 10.76 -7.04 24.21
N GLY A 511 11.63 -7.22 25.22
CA GLY A 511 12.47 -8.41 25.38
C GLY A 511 13.61 -8.47 24.36
N LEU A 512 14.00 -9.69 24.01
CA LEU A 512 15.08 -9.92 23.04
C LEU A 512 14.58 -9.72 21.61
N LEU A 513 15.20 -8.79 20.90
CA LEU A 513 14.90 -8.43 19.51
C LEU A 513 16.08 -8.81 18.62
N ALA A 514 15.83 -9.36 17.46
CA ALA A 514 16.89 -9.53 16.47
C ALA A 514 17.46 -8.17 16.02
N PRO A 515 18.74 -8.05 15.67
CA PRO A 515 19.25 -6.82 15.08
C PRO A 515 18.43 -6.39 13.87
N GLY A 516 18.09 -5.10 13.79
CA GLY A 516 17.24 -4.58 12.71
C GLY A 516 16.61 -3.23 13.04
N LYS A 517 15.78 -2.75 12.11
CA LYS A 517 15.07 -1.47 12.26
C LYS A 517 13.66 -1.67 12.77
N TYR A 518 13.32 -0.90 13.78
CA TYR A 518 12.04 -0.99 14.49
C TYR A 518 11.38 0.37 14.61
N GLY A 519 10.06 0.40 14.44
CA GLY A 519 9.21 1.55 14.70
C GLY A 519 8.28 1.30 15.89
N LEU A 520 7.76 2.39 16.45
CA LEU A 520 6.77 2.32 17.54
C LEU A 520 5.48 3.02 17.12
N LYS A 521 4.35 2.44 17.53
CA LYS A 521 3.01 2.99 17.35
C LYS A 521 2.25 2.90 18.67
N ALA A 522 1.57 3.98 19.05
CA ALA A 522 0.67 4.03 20.19
C ALA A 522 -0.78 4.21 19.71
N ILE A 523 -1.69 3.39 20.20
CA ILE A 523 -3.14 3.43 19.93
C ILE A 523 -3.84 3.73 21.24
N PHE A 524 -4.67 4.76 21.25
CA PHE A 524 -5.41 5.21 22.44
C PHE A 524 -6.75 4.48 22.49
N ASP A 525 -6.77 3.32 23.13
CA ASP A 525 -7.91 2.40 23.23
C ASP A 525 -8.93 2.93 24.24
N ARG A 526 -9.80 3.84 23.80
CA ARG A 526 -10.74 4.55 24.69
C ARG A 526 -11.84 3.69 25.29
N ASN A 527 -12.20 2.61 24.61
CA ASN A 527 -13.25 1.69 25.07
C ASN A 527 -12.70 0.41 25.70
N ALA A 528 -11.37 0.30 25.83
CA ALA A 528 -10.65 -0.81 26.47
C ALA A 528 -10.96 -2.19 25.84
N ASN A 529 -11.14 -2.24 24.50
CA ASN A 529 -11.41 -3.48 23.79
C ASN A 529 -10.18 -4.20 23.24
N GLY A 530 -8.98 -3.64 23.43
CA GLY A 530 -7.70 -4.22 23.07
C GLY A 530 -7.33 -4.12 21.58
N ARG A 531 -8.02 -3.28 20.81
CA ARG A 531 -7.80 -3.05 19.38
C ARG A 531 -8.06 -1.59 19.03
N TRP A 532 -7.60 -1.17 17.86
CA TRP A 532 -7.98 0.12 17.29
C TRP A 532 -9.39 0.09 16.70
N ASP A 533 -10.18 1.11 17.02
CA ASP A 533 -11.51 1.30 16.43
C ASP A 533 -11.53 2.48 15.46
N THR A 534 -12.09 2.22 14.29
CA THR A 534 -12.30 3.24 13.26
C THR A 534 -13.48 4.15 13.62
N GLY A 535 -13.60 5.27 12.90
CA GLY A 535 -14.70 6.21 13.07
C GLY A 535 -16.02 5.71 12.48
N VAL A 536 -17.11 6.43 12.84
CA VAL A 536 -18.45 6.24 12.27
C VAL A 536 -19.00 7.62 11.87
N PHE A 537 -19.06 7.88 10.57
CA PHE A 537 -19.35 9.21 10.04
C PHE A 537 -20.71 9.76 10.48
N LEU A 538 -21.80 9.02 10.27
CA LEU A 538 -23.14 9.48 10.61
C LEU A 538 -23.36 9.66 12.12
N LYS A 539 -22.57 8.99 12.96
CA LYS A 539 -22.59 9.14 14.43
C LYS A 539 -21.61 10.22 14.91
N LYS A 540 -20.87 10.87 14.03
CA LYS A 540 -19.80 11.84 14.34
C LYS A 540 -18.72 11.28 15.27
N ILE A 541 -18.50 9.97 15.21
CA ILE A 541 -17.46 9.31 15.99
C ILE A 541 -16.17 9.37 15.18
N GLN A 542 -15.15 10.05 15.73
CA GLN A 542 -13.80 10.05 15.18
C GLN A 542 -13.12 8.71 15.49
N PRO A 543 -12.20 8.24 14.63
CA PRO A 543 -11.39 7.06 14.93
C PRO A 543 -10.54 7.28 16.19
N GLU A 544 -10.16 6.21 16.84
CA GLU A 544 -9.24 6.27 17.96
C GLU A 544 -7.91 6.88 17.54
N LYS A 545 -7.36 7.72 18.42
CA LYS A 545 -6.11 8.44 18.15
C LYS A 545 -4.96 7.44 18.01
N VAL A 546 -4.13 7.64 16.99
CA VAL A 546 -2.89 6.90 16.77
C VAL A 546 -1.74 7.89 16.72
N LEU A 547 -0.65 7.56 17.40
CA LEU A 547 0.63 8.25 17.28
C LEU A 547 1.67 7.27 16.75
N VAL A 548 2.52 7.74 15.86
CA VAL A 548 3.69 7.01 15.38
C VAL A 548 4.92 7.72 15.89
N HIS A 549 5.84 6.96 16.48
CA HIS A 549 7.09 7.54 16.97
C HIS A 549 7.93 8.04 15.79
N PRO A 550 8.48 9.27 15.84
CA PRO A 550 9.20 9.83 14.69
C PRO A 550 10.54 9.13 14.41
N LYS A 551 11.14 8.48 15.42
CA LYS A 551 12.41 7.78 15.32
C LYS A 551 12.21 6.33 14.93
N MET A 552 13.01 5.85 13.95
CA MET A 552 13.24 4.44 13.71
C MET A 552 14.48 4.00 14.49
N PHE A 553 14.36 2.94 15.26
CA PHE A 553 15.42 2.37 16.08
C PHE A 553 16.23 1.36 15.27
N ASP A 554 17.51 1.61 15.03
CA ASP A 554 18.42 0.69 14.32
C ASP A 554 19.24 -0.09 15.35
N LEU A 555 18.64 -1.18 15.86
CA LEU A 555 19.22 -1.97 16.95
C LEU A 555 20.31 -2.92 16.42
N LYS A 556 21.46 -2.94 17.08
CA LYS A 556 22.58 -3.85 16.81
C LYS A 556 22.63 -4.95 17.87
N ALA A 557 23.30 -6.07 17.54
CA ALA A 557 23.53 -7.15 18.51
C ALA A 557 24.20 -6.63 19.79
N ASN A 558 23.78 -7.16 20.91
CA ASN A 558 24.25 -6.81 22.25
C ASN A 558 24.03 -5.33 22.66
N TRP A 559 23.04 -4.65 22.04
CA TRP A 559 22.65 -3.29 22.40
C TRP A 559 21.42 -3.29 23.28
N GLU A 560 21.42 -2.39 24.27
CA GLU A 560 20.25 -2.04 25.08
C GLU A 560 19.93 -0.58 24.82
N GLU A 561 18.72 -0.31 24.33
CA GLU A 561 18.24 1.04 24.06
C GLU A 561 17.00 1.34 24.89
N GLU A 562 16.99 2.52 25.50
CA GLU A 562 15.88 3.05 26.27
C GLU A 562 15.45 4.37 25.66
N GLU A 563 14.17 4.50 25.32
CA GLU A 563 13.57 5.68 24.72
C GLU A 563 12.46 6.22 25.61
N THR A 564 12.35 7.54 25.73
CA THR A 564 11.24 8.19 26.41
C THR A 564 10.25 8.74 25.39
N TRP A 565 8.99 8.39 25.52
CA TRP A 565 7.94 8.81 24.61
C TRP A 565 6.80 9.53 25.34
N ASP A 566 6.59 10.80 24.97
CA ASP A 566 5.49 11.63 25.47
C ASP A 566 4.24 11.38 24.60
N LEU A 567 3.12 10.93 25.19
CA LEU A 567 1.86 10.57 24.54
C LEU A 567 0.73 11.57 24.81
#